data_472fe694ce28d005de72569c2544bd37
#
_entry.id   472fe694ce28d005de72569c2544bd37
#
_cell.length_a   1.000
_cell.length_b   1.000
_cell.length_c   1.000
_cell.angle_alpha   90.00
_cell.angle_beta   90.00
_cell.angle_gamma   90.00
#
_symmetry.space_group_name_H-M   'P 1'
#
loop_
_entity.id
_entity.type
_entity.pdbx_description
1 polymer ?
#
loop_
_entity_poly.entity_id
_entity_poly.type
_entity_poly.pdbx_seq_one_letter_code
_entity_poly.pdbx_strand_id
1 'polypeptide(L)'
;WRSIILYGRNVASYKFALAKSLIDLKKKPNDLIKLDELAVPFSKHICGHLKKNDKQITSSSSKFINTCRKFNNKEIGYDQLIQTTKRIGFNNVIDVFHEVNGKPTPQQFYIDERKGNKGIRITENFYKLINLQESENFPNEVEARWRLVERAWKLGVSSNLLEVKYDKEKEILFTGSSNNRIPVTSSRHALNGYQKSKCFFCYDYISIISNSPFIAHVDHFFPHTLKGKKFSGYLDGVWNLVLSCKECNSGKDGKFAKLPTLKLLE
;
A
#
# COMPACT_ATOMS: atom_id res chain seq x y z
N TRP A 1 -11.65 -1.48 1.49
CA TRP A 1 -10.42 -1.50 0.68
C TRP A 1 -9.16 -1.58 1.54
N ARG A 2 -8.90 -0.55 2.33
CA ARG A 2 -7.68 -0.48 3.16
C ARG A 2 -7.52 -1.68 4.09
N SER A 3 -8.59 -2.21 4.66
CA SER A 3 -8.52 -3.43 5.49
C SER A 3 -7.97 -4.64 4.72
N ILE A 4 -8.38 -4.82 3.47
CA ILE A 4 -7.86 -5.87 2.58
C ILE A 4 -6.36 -5.69 2.36
N ILE A 5 -5.92 -4.48 2.02
CA ILE A 5 -4.52 -4.18 1.73
C ILE A 5 -3.64 -4.34 2.97
N LEU A 6 -4.10 -3.84 4.12
CA LEU A 6 -3.30 -3.81 5.36
C LEU A 6 -3.33 -5.14 6.11
N TYR A 7 -4.50 -5.77 6.25
CA TYR A 7 -4.70 -6.90 7.15
C TYR A 7 -5.02 -8.22 6.44
N GLY A 8 -5.31 -8.19 5.13
CA GLY A 8 -5.48 -9.41 4.35
C GLY A 8 -4.20 -10.25 4.34
N ARG A 9 -4.34 -11.56 4.19
CA ARG A 9 -3.25 -12.53 4.25
C ARG A 9 -2.15 -12.24 3.22
N ASN A 10 -0.88 -12.31 3.65
CA ASN A 10 0.31 -12.05 2.83
C ASN A 10 1.11 -13.34 2.58
N VAL A 11 0.57 -14.26 1.79
CA VAL A 11 1.28 -15.48 1.35
C VAL A 11 2.01 -15.24 0.03
N ALA A 12 1.39 -14.42 -0.83
CA ALA A 12 1.95 -13.97 -2.09
C ALA A 12 1.55 -12.52 -2.33
N SER A 13 2.30 -11.83 -3.17
CA SER A 13 2.04 -10.43 -3.54
C SER A 13 0.85 -10.22 -4.47
N TYR A 14 0.18 -11.30 -4.87
CA TYR A 14 -0.89 -11.29 -5.88
C TYR A 14 -2.05 -10.36 -5.55
N LYS A 15 -2.41 -10.22 -4.25
CA LYS A 15 -3.48 -9.28 -3.87
C LYS A 15 -3.11 -7.82 -4.17
N PHE A 16 -1.86 -7.44 -4.03
CA PHE A 16 -1.39 -6.10 -4.35
C PHE A 16 -1.41 -5.86 -5.86
N ALA A 17 -0.96 -6.85 -6.64
CA ALA A 17 -1.04 -6.80 -8.09
C ALA A 17 -2.49 -6.71 -8.57
N LEU A 18 -3.41 -7.50 -8.00
CA LEU A 18 -4.84 -7.45 -8.32
C LEU A 18 -5.44 -6.08 -7.96
N ALA A 19 -5.15 -5.57 -6.77
CA ALA A 19 -5.63 -4.26 -6.34
C ALA A 19 -5.19 -3.14 -7.29
N LYS A 20 -3.90 -3.10 -7.66
CA LYS A 20 -3.38 -2.11 -8.63
C LYS A 20 -4.02 -2.30 -10.01
N SER A 21 -4.22 -3.53 -10.45
CA SER A 21 -4.86 -3.83 -11.75
C SER A 21 -6.29 -3.34 -11.82
N LEU A 22 -7.07 -3.50 -10.75
CA LEU A 22 -8.43 -2.98 -10.68
C LEU A 22 -8.45 -1.44 -10.78
N ILE A 23 -7.50 -0.76 -10.10
CA ILE A 23 -7.37 0.69 -10.16
C ILE A 23 -6.93 1.13 -11.58
N ASP A 24 -5.97 0.45 -12.19
CA ASP A 24 -5.45 0.80 -13.53
C ASP A 24 -6.55 0.70 -14.60
N LEU A 25 -7.44 -0.29 -14.50
CA LEU A 25 -8.50 -0.52 -15.48
C LEU A 25 -9.66 0.46 -15.34
N LYS A 26 -9.89 1.09 -14.20
CA LYS A 26 -10.90 2.14 -13.93
C LYS A 26 -12.29 1.85 -14.53
N LYS A 27 -12.77 0.62 -14.42
CA LYS A 27 -14.04 0.20 -15.00
C LYS A 27 -15.26 0.77 -14.27
N LYS A 28 -16.36 0.91 -15.00
CA LYS A 28 -17.65 1.36 -14.48
C LYS A 28 -18.40 0.22 -13.75
N PRO A 29 -19.45 0.54 -12.98
CA PRO A 29 -20.30 -0.50 -12.37
C PRO A 29 -20.87 -1.42 -13.45
N ASN A 30 -20.97 -2.69 -13.09
CA ASN A 30 -21.44 -3.78 -13.96
C ASN A 30 -20.56 -4.10 -15.19
N ASP A 31 -19.43 -3.42 -15.39
CA ASP A 31 -18.47 -3.82 -16.41
C ASP A 31 -17.88 -5.18 -16.10
N LEU A 32 -17.84 -6.04 -17.11
CA LEU A 32 -17.15 -7.32 -17.04
C LEU A 32 -15.69 -7.13 -17.47
N ILE A 33 -14.76 -7.38 -16.55
CA ILE A 33 -13.32 -7.47 -16.85
C ILE A 33 -13.00 -8.93 -17.18
N LYS A 34 -12.68 -9.21 -18.43
CA LYS A 34 -12.23 -10.54 -18.83
C LYS A 34 -10.84 -10.86 -18.27
N LEU A 35 -10.53 -12.15 -18.03
CA LEU A 35 -9.21 -12.54 -17.54
C LEU A 35 -8.08 -12.14 -18.49
N ASP A 36 -8.32 -12.07 -19.80
CA ASP A 36 -7.37 -11.54 -20.78
C ASP A 36 -6.99 -10.08 -20.49
N GLU A 37 -7.99 -9.25 -20.24
CA GLU A 37 -7.81 -7.85 -19.93
C GLU A 37 -7.13 -7.66 -18.57
N LEU A 38 -7.55 -8.41 -17.55
CA LEU A 38 -6.98 -8.35 -16.21
C LEU A 38 -5.52 -8.85 -16.16
N ALA A 39 -5.17 -9.85 -16.99
CA ALA A 39 -3.84 -10.43 -17.02
C ALA A 39 -2.74 -9.44 -17.41
N VAL A 40 -3.07 -8.45 -18.22
CA VAL A 40 -2.10 -7.45 -18.70
C VAL A 40 -1.53 -6.61 -17.55
N PRO A 41 -2.32 -5.82 -16.82
CA PRO A 41 -1.78 -5.04 -15.69
C PRO A 41 -1.29 -5.94 -14.56
N PHE A 42 -1.95 -7.08 -14.29
CA PHE A 42 -1.57 -7.98 -13.22
C PHE A 42 -0.16 -8.54 -13.40
N SER A 43 0.15 -9.10 -14.57
CA SER A 43 1.49 -9.60 -14.88
C SER A 43 2.54 -8.48 -14.93
N LYS A 44 2.18 -7.31 -15.48
CA LYS A 44 3.04 -6.12 -15.51
C LYS A 44 3.49 -5.71 -14.11
N HIS A 45 2.58 -5.66 -13.14
CA HIS A 45 2.91 -5.30 -11.75
C HIS A 45 3.82 -6.34 -11.11
N ILE A 46 3.52 -7.64 -11.24
CA ILE A 46 4.38 -8.70 -10.69
C ILE A 46 5.78 -8.68 -11.33
N CYS A 47 5.87 -8.60 -12.65
CA CYS A 47 7.14 -8.53 -13.38
C CYS A 47 7.96 -7.29 -12.97
N GLY A 48 7.30 -6.15 -12.77
CA GLY A 48 7.96 -4.92 -12.33
C GLY A 48 8.56 -5.03 -10.93
N HIS A 49 7.84 -5.66 -10.00
CA HIS A 49 8.35 -5.93 -8.64
C HIS A 49 9.48 -6.94 -8.62
N LEU A 50 9.38 -8.02 -9.41
CA LEU A 50 10.44 -9.04 -9.52
C LEU A 50 11.78 -8.48 -10.01
N LYS A 51 11.80 -7.41 -10.81
CA LYS A 51 13.04 -6.74 -11.22
C LYS A 51 13.76 -6.06 -10.05
N LYS A 52 13.03 -5.69 -8.99
CA LYS A 52 13.56 -4.97 -7.83
C LYS A 52 13.75 -5.90 -6.63
N ASN A 53 12.86 -6.86 -6.46
CA ASN A 53 12.84 -7.79 -5.35
C ASN A 53 12.33 -9.18 -5.81
N ASP A 54 13.21 -10.15 -5.80
CA ASP A 54 12.89 -11.51 -6.28
C ASP A 54 11.90 -12.26 -5.37
N LYS A 55 11.75 -11.86 -4.09
CA LYS A 55 10.89 -12.52 -3.12
C LYS A 55 9.44 -11.99 -3.21
N GLN A 56 8.60 -12.68 -3.99
CA GLN A 56 7.19 -12.32 -4.22
C GLN A 56 6.18 -13.30 -3.63
N ILE A 57 6.67 -14.36 -3.00
CA ILE A 57 5.86 -15.42 -2.40
C ILE A 57 6.61 -16.06 -1.24
N THR A 58 5.87 -16.57 -0.25
CA THR A 58 6.48 -17.25 0.92
C THR A 58 6.92 -18.67 0.61
N SER A 59 6.25 -19.36 -0.31
CA SER A 59 6.64 -20.72 -0.74
C SER A 59 7.94 -20.71 -1.55
N SER A 60 8.63 -21.84 -1.59
CA SER A 60 9.89 -22.02 -2.33
C SER A 60 9.73 -21.92 -3.85
N SER A 61 8.54 -22.23 -4.38
CA SER A 61 8.30 -22.21 -5.82
C SER A 61 6.88 -21.77 -6.17
N SER A 62 6.75 -21.10 -7.31
CA SER A 62 5.49 -20.79 -7.97
C SER A 62 5.69 -20.82 -9.48
N LYS A 63 4.89 -21.61 -10.17
CA LYS A 63 4.94 -21.69 -11.65
C LYS A 63 4.68 -20.32 -12.28
N PHE A 64 3.75 -19.53 -11.74
CA PHE A 64 3.45 -18.20 -12.27
C PHE A 64 4.60 -17.22 -12.02
N ILE A 65 5.17 -17.15 -10.82
CA ILE A 65 6.33 -16.30 -10.53
C ILE A 65 7.52 -16.68 -11.41
N ASN A 66 7.79 -17.98 -11.60
CA ASN A 66 8.86 -18.44 -12.48
C ASN A 66 8.61 -18.02 -13.95
N THR A 67 7.36 -18.03 -14.42
CA THR A 67 7.01 -17.51 -15.75
C THR A 67 7.31 -16.00 -15.84
N CYS A 68 6.98 -15.22 -14.82
CA CYS A 68 7.30 -13.79 -14.78
C CYS A 68 8.83 -13.54 -14.79
N ARG A 69 9.61 -14.36 -14.08
CA ARG A 69 11.10 -14.31 -14.15
C ARG A 69 11.62 -14.58 -15.55
N LYS A 70 11.15 -15.68 -16.18
CA LYS A 70 11.53 -16.01 -17.56
C LYS A 70 11.22 -14.88 -18.53
N PHE A 71 10.05 -14.24 -18.39
CA PHE A 71 9.71 -13.07 -19.18
C PHE A 71 10.67 -11.91 -18.95
N ASN A 72 10.98 -11.59 -17.69
CA ASN A 72 11.95 -10.53 -17.36
C ASN A 72 13.34 -10.80 -17.93
N ASN A 73 13.75 -12.08 -18.01
CA ASN A 73 15.01 -12.54 -18.60
C ASN A 73 14.95 -12.66 -20.13
N LYS A 74 13.82 -12.35 -20.77
CA LYS A 74 13.60 -12.48 -22.21
C LYS A 74 13.66 -13.94 -22.73
N GLU A 75 13.43 -14.93 -21.86
CA GLU A 75 13.39 -16.36 -22.19
C GLU A 75 12.05 -16.76 -22.82
N ILE A 76 10.99 -15.98 -22.60
CA ILE A 76 9.65 -16.21 -23.16
C ILE A 76 9.06 -14.90 -23.69
N GLY A 77 8.14 -15.03 -24.66
CA GLY A 77 7.41 -13.91 -25.24
C GLY A 77 6.23 -13.43 -24.37
N TYR A 78 5.70 -12.27 -24.73
CA TYR A 78 4.56 -11.64 -24.05
C TYR A 78 3.30 -12.52 -24.05
N ASP A 79 2.97 -13.14 -25.19
CA ASP A 79 1.77 -13.98 -25.31
C ASP A 79 1.82 -15.17 -24.34
N GLN A 80 2.98 -15.79 -24.19
CA GLN A 80 3.17 -16.90 -23.25
C GLN A 80 3.00 -16.44 -21.80
N LEU A 81 3.48 -15.24 -21.43
CA LEU A 81 3.25 -14.63 -20.13
C LEU A 81 1.74 -14.46 -19.89
N ILE A 82 1.01 -13.82 -20.81
CA ILE A 82 -0.43 -13.55 -20.67
C ILE A 82 -1.22 -14.88 -20.57
N GLN A 83 -0.97 -15.85 -21.43
CA GLN A 83 -1.64 -17.15 -21.37
C GLN A 83 -1.40 -17.86 -20.03
N THR A 84 -0.16 -17.83 -19.52
CA THR A 84 0.14 -18.42 -18.22
C THR A 84 -0.54 -17.66 -17.08
N THR A 85 -0.57 -16.32 -17.15
CA THR A 85 -1.25 -15.48 -16.16
C THR A 85 -2.74 -15.83 -16.10
N LYS A 86 -3.41 -15.92 -17.24
CA LYS A 86 -4.82 -16.32 -17.32
C LYS A 86 -5.07 -17.69 -16.68
N ARG A 87 -4.21 -18.65 -16.98
CA ARG A 87 -4.40 -20.04 -16.56
C ARG A 87 -4.15 -20.26 -15.07
N ILE A 88 -3.13 -19.61 -14.48
CA ILE A 88 -2.70 -19.91 -13.12
C ILE A 88 -2.39 -18.67 -12.25
N GLY A 89 -2.27 -17.47 -12.82
CA GLY A 89 -1.92 -16.26 -12.07
C GLY A 89 -3.01 -15.83 -11.10
N PHE A 90 -4.26 -16.15 -11.43
CA PHE A 90 -5.43 -15.77 -10.63
C PHE A 90 -5.89 -16.84 -9.64
N ASN A 91 -5.23 -18.00 -9.61
CA ASN A 91 -5.56 -19.05 -8.67
C ASN A 91 -5.47 -18.53 -7.24
N ASN A 92 -6.51 -18.72 -6.49
CA ASN A 92 -6.74 -18.28 -5.11
C ASN A 92 -6.88 -16.75 -4.91
N VAL A 93 -6.20 -15.88 -5.67
CA VAL A 93 -6.23 -14.46 -5.37
C VAL A 93 -7.61 -13.83 -5.59
N ILE A 94 -8.31 -14.22 -6.63
CA ILE A 94 -9.69 -13.73 -6.88
C ILE A 94 -10.63 -14.27 -5.80
N ASP A 95 -10.46 -15.50 -5.36
CA ASP A 95 -11.31 -16.15 -4.37
C ASP A 95 -11.20 -15.49 -2.97
N VAL A 96 -9.97 -15.14 -2.56
CA VAL A 96 -9.69 -14.67 -1.18
C VAL A 96 -9.44 -13.16 -1.09
N PHE A 97 -9.55 -12.41 -2.17
CA PHE A 97 -9.26 -10.98 -2.16
C PHE A 97 -10.09 -10.22 -1.13
N HIS A 98 -11.36 -10.56 -1.02
CA HIS A 98 -12.30 -9.94 -0.09
C HIS A 98 -12.30 -10.57 1.32
N GLU A 99 -11.24 -11.29 1.68
CA GLU A 99 -11.12 -11.89 3.01
C GLU A 99 -10.10 -11.15 3.88
N VAL A 100 -10.49 -10.88 5.11
CA VAL A 100 -9.63 -10.32 6.16
C VAL A 100 -9.77 -11.17 7.41
N ASN A 101 -8.67 -11.71 7.91
CA ASN A 101 -8.63 -12.62 9.06
C ASN A 101 -9.56 -13.84 8.90
N GLY A 102 -9.66 -14.39 7.67
CA GLY A 102 -10.50 -15.55 7.37
C GLY A 102 -12.01 -15.27 7.32
N LYS A 103 -12.41 -13.99 7.30
CA LYS A 103 -13.81 -13.58 7.19
C LYS A 103 -13.99 -12.71 5.95
N PRO A 104 -15.11 -12.84 5.21
CA PRO A 104 -15.40 -11.97 4.08
C PRO A 104 -15.60 -10.53 4.56
N THR A 105 -15.14 -9.57 3.75
CA THR A 105 -15.42 -8.15 4.00
C THR A 105 -16.89 -7.83 3.68
N PRO A 106 -17.49 -6.87 4.40
CA PRO A 106 -18.90 -6.48 4.15
C PRO A 106 -19.12 -5.93 2.72
N GLN A 107 -18.10 -5.31 2.15
CA GLN A 107 -18.15 -4.74 0.81
C GLN A 107 -17.28 -5.56 -0.12
N GLN A 108 -17.87 -6.01 -1.22
CA GLN A 108 -17.17 -6.66 -2.31
C GLN A 108 -17.01 -5.68 -3.47
N PHE A 109 -15.86 -5.68 -4.11
CA PHE A 109 -15.50 -4.76 -5.19
C PHE A 109 -15.69 -5.37 -6.57
N TYR A 110 -15.80 -6.69 -6.62
CA TYR A 110 -16.18 -7.44 -7.82
C TYR A 110 -16.91 -8.74 -7.43
N ILE A 111 -17.61 -9.28 -8.40
CA ILE A 111 -18.24 -10.61 -8.36
C ILE A 111 -17.40 -11.54 -9.25
N ASP A 112 -17.09 -12.73 -8.76
CA ASP A 112 -16.37 -13.74 -9.52
C ASP A 112 -17.29 -14.43 -10.54
N GLU A 113 -17.06 -14.14 -11.81
CA GLU A 113 -17.79 -14.75 -12.94
C GLU A 113 -16.86 -15.61 -13.82
N ARG A 114 -15.74 -16.09 -13.28
CA ARG A 114 -14.79 -16.91 -14.06
C ARG A 114 -15.39 -18.15 -14.68
N LYS A 115 -16.33 -18.80 -14.00
CA LYS A 115 -16.98 -20.03 -14.48
C LYS A 115 -17.89 -19.78 -15.70
N GLY A 116 -18.65 -18.69 -15.69
CA GLY A 116 -19.60 -18.37 -16.75
C GLY A 116 -18.97 -17.44 -17.81
N ASN A 117 -18.47 -16.31 -17.37
CA ASN A 117 -18.08 -15.20 -18.23
C ASN A 117 -16.56 -15.03 -18.40
N LYS A 118 -15.75 -15.96 -17.85
CA LYS A 118 -14.26 -15.92 -17.88
C LYS A 118 -13.70 -14.58 -17.40
N GLY A 119 -14.26 -14.02 -16.34
CA GLY A 119 -13.90 -12.70 -15.83
C GLY A 119 -14.41 -12.42 -14.43
N ILE A 120 -14.32 -11.16 -14.04
CA ILE A 120 -14.89 -10.60 -12.83
C ILE A 120 -15.78 -9.41 -13.20
N ARG A 121 -16.91 -9.24 -12.50
CA ARG A 121 -17.84 -8.12 -12.73
C ARG A 121 -17.64 -7.07 -11.65
N ILE A 122 -17.42 -5.83 -12.04
CA ILE A 122 -17.21 -4.71 -11.12
C ILE A 122 -18.51 -4.33 -10.42
N THR A 123 -18.44 -4.07 -9.12
CA THR A 123 -19.58 -3.66 -8.30
C THR A 123 -19.66 -2.13 -8.15
N GLU A 124 -20.84 -1.66 -7.75
CA GLU A 124 -21.04 -0.28 -7.31
C GLU A 124 -20.07 0.15 -6.19
N ASN A 125 -19.74 -0.77 -5.28
CA ASN A 125 -18.82 -0.48 -4.18
C ASN A 125 -17.43 -0.09 -4.66
N PHE A 126 -16.93 -0.75 -5.72
CA PHE A 126 -15.65 -0.38 -6.31
C PHE A 126 -15.73 0.98 -7.01
N TYR A 127 -16.79 1.22 -7.76
CA TYR A 127 -16.99 2.49 -8.44
C TYR A 127 -17.07 3.66 -7.47
N LYS A 128 -17.86 3.52 -6.39
CA LYS A 128 -17.91 4.50 -5.30
C LYS A 128 -16.51 4.73 -4.69
N LEU A 129 -15.76 3.66 -4.47
CA LEU A 129 -14.41 3.73 -3.90
C LEU A 129 -13.46 4.55 -4.77
N ILE A 130 -13.41 4.29 -6.09
CA ILE A 130 -12.47 4.98 -6.99
C ILE A 130 -12.86 6.43 -7.31
N ASN A 131 -14.08 6.83 -7.01
CA ASN A 131 -14.55 8.21 -7.14
C ASN A 131 -14.39 9.04 -5.86
N LEU A 132 -13.90 8.46 -4.78
CA LEU A 132 -13.51 9.23 -3.60
C LEU A 132 -12.33 10.15 -3.93
N GLN A 133 -12.29 11.34 -3.35
CA GLN A 133 -11.17 12.27 -3.52
C GLN A 133 -9.83 11.63 -3.11
N GLU A 134 -9.85 10.76 -2.11
CA GLU A 134 -8.67 10.05 -1.60
C GLU A 134 -8.19 8.92 -2.52
N SER A 135 -8.98 8.53 -3.51
CA SER A 135 -8.69 7.39 -4.39
C SER A 135 -7.40 7.55 -5.20
N GLU A 136 -7.01 8.79 -5.50
CA GLU A 136 -5.74 9.09 -6.17
C GLU A 136 -4.51 8.57 -5.41
N ASN A 137 -4.62 8.41 -4.09
CA ASN A 137 -3.56 7.88 -3.26
C ASN A 137 -3.54 6.35 -3.16
N PHE A 138 -4.60 5.65 -3.51
CA PHE A 138 -4.68 4.19 -3.35
C PHE A 138 -3.55 3.41 -4.04
N PRO A 139 -3.09 3.77 -5.26
CA PRO A 139 -1.94 3.09 -5.86
C PRO A 139 -0.68 3.18 -4.99
N ASN A 140 -0.43 4.33 -4.35
CA ASN A 140 0.71 4.56 -3.48
C ASN A 140 0.59 3.80 -2.15
N GLU A 141 -0.63 3.74 -1.58
CA GLU A 141 -0.90 2.95 -0.37
C GLU A 141 -0.64 1.46 -0.62
N VAL A 142 -1.11 0.93 -1.74
CA VAL A 142 -0.88 -0.47 -2.14
C VAL A 142 0.61 -0.72 -2.36
N GLU A 143 1.30 0.17 -3.08
CA GLU A 143 2.73 0.08 -3.35
C GLU A 143 3.55 0.09 -2.05
N ALA A 144 3.24 1.00 -1.13
CA ALA A 144 3.91 1.11 0.16
C ALA A 144 3.78 -0.19 0.97
N ARG A 145 2.57 -0.74 1.06
CA ARG A 145 2.33 -1.99 1.77
C ARG A 145 3.02 -3.17 1.10
N TRP A 146 3.01 -3.23 -0.23
CA TRP A 146 3.69 -4.27 -1.00
C TRP A 146 5.20 -4.29 -0.68
N ARG A 147 5.88 -3.14 -0.79
CA ARG A 147 7.31 -3.02 -0.49
C ARG A 147 7.64 -3.41 0.95
N LEU A 148 6.78 -3.04 1.89
CA LEU A 148 6.95 -3.42 3.29
C LEU A 148 6.90 -4.94 3.46
N VAL A 149 5.94 -5.61 2.82
CA VAL A 149 5.79 -7.07 2.86
C VAL A 149 6.96 -7.77 2.18
N GLU A 150 7.41 -7.30 1.02
CA GLU A 150 8.61 -7.80 0.34
C GLU A 150 9.85 -7.72 1.25
N ARG A 151 10.01 -6.59 1.93
CA ARG A 151 11.12 -6.39 2.86
C ARG A 151 11.06 -7.36 4.03
N ALA A 152 9.88 -7.54 4.60
CA ALA A 152 9.66 -8.49 5.68
C ALA A 152 10.01 -9.93 5.25
N TRP A 153 9.55 -10.35 4.08
CA TRP A 153 9.90 -11.67 3.52
C TRP A 153 11.41 -11.86 3.28
N LYS A 154 12.09 -10.80 2.81
CA LYS A 154 13.55 -10.85 2.62
C LYS A 154 14.30 -11.02 3.92
N LEU A 155 13.78 -10.45 5.02
CA LEU A 155 14.37 -10.54 6.35
C LEU A 155 13.89 -11.77 7.13
N GLY A 156 12.92 -12.53 6.62
CA GLY A 156 12.34 -13.68 7.30
C GLY A 156 11.51 -13.33 8.54
N VAL A 157 11.01 -12.09 8.62
CA VAL A 157 10.21 -11.59 9.74
C VAL A 157 8.77 -11.29 9.34
N SER A 158 7.86 -11.18 10.33
CA SER A 158 6.52 -10.66 10.10
C SER A 158 6.58 -9.18 9.69
N SER A 159 5.75 -8.78 8.74
CA SER A 159 5.64 -7.37 8.33
C SER A 159 5.23 -6.43 9.47
N ASN A 160 4.59 -6.96 10.51
CA ASN A 160 4.19 -6.20 11.69
C ASN A 160 5.36 -5.96 12.68
N LEU A 161 6.44 -6.74 12.55
CA LEU A 161 7.65 -6.60 13.37
C LEU A 161 8.73 -5.77 12.67
N LEU A 162 8.48 -5.31 11.46
CA LEU A 162 9.44 -4.53 10.71
C LEU A 162 9.46 -3.09 11.23
N GLU A 163 10.59 -2.68 11.80
CA GLU A 163 10.79 -1.29 12.21
C GLU A 163 10.89 -0.40 10.97
N VAL A 164 9.98 0.56 10.86
CA VAL A 164 9.96 1.57 9.80
C VAL A 164 10.34 2.90 10.42
N LYS A 165 11.40 3.52 9.89
CA LYS A 165 11.97 4.80 10.34
C LYS A 165 11.66 5.91 9.35
N TYR A 166 11.75 7.15 9.80
CA TYR A 166 11.54 8.34 9.00
C TYR A 166 12.84 9.09 8.72
N ASP A 167 13.04 9.45 7.47
CA ASP A 167 14.08 10.37 7.02
C ASP A 167 13.44 11.73 6.74
N LYS A 168 13.71 12.71 7.60
CA LYS A 168 13.09 14.05 7.53
C LYS A 168 13.56 14.83 6.30
N GLU A 169 14.82 14.70 5.89
CA GLU A 169 15.38 15.46 4.76
C GLU A 169 14.76 14.99 3.43
N LYS A 170 14.58 13.69 3.29
CA LYS A 170 14.02 13.07 2.08
C LYS A 170 12.51 12.85 2.16
N GLU A 171 11.91 13.10 3.32
CA GLU A 171 10.48 12.82 3.62
C GLU A 171 10.02 11.42 3.22
N ILE A 172 10.88 10.43 3.45
CA ILE A 172 10.60 9.02 3.12
C ILE A 172 10.57 8.15 4.37
N LEU A 173 9.77 7.09 4.30
CA LEU A 173 9.85 5.97 5.23
C LEU A 173 10.86 4.96 4.71
N PHE A 174 11.72 4.46 5.59
CA PHE A 174 12.74 3.48 5.23
C PHE A 174 12.88 2.39 6.29
N THR A 175 13.51 1.28 5.90
CA THR A 175 13.90 0.19 6.79
C THR A 175 15.41 0.01 6.74
N GLY A 176 16.00 -0.48 7.85
CA GLY A 176 17.42 -0.75 7.96
C GLY A 176 18.16 0.20 8.89
N SER A 177 19.49 0.14 8.86
CA SER A 177 20.36 1.02 9.64
C SER A 177 20.62 2.36 8.94
N SER A 178 21.20 3.31 9.68
CA SER A 178 21.55 4.63 9.13
C SER A 178 22.45 4.56 7.89
N ASN A 179 23.29 3.53 7.79
CA ASN A 179 24.22 3.34 6.68
C ASN A 179 23.64 2.51 5.52
N ASN A 180 22.49 1.85 5.73
CA ASN A 180 21.83 1.04 4.70
C ASN A 180 20.32 1.27 4.72
N ARG A 181 19.90 2.45 4.30
CA ARG A 181 18.51 2.88 4.24
C ARG A 181 17.84 2.33 2.99
N ILE A 182 16.80 1.55 3.15
CA ILE A 182 15.99 1.03 2.05
C ILE A 182 14.66 1.77 2.06
N PRO A 183 14.41 2.66 1.08
CA PRO A 183 13.16 3.40 1.00
C PRO A 183 11.97 2.46 0.85
N VAL A 184 10.92 2.70 1.61
CA VAL A 184 9.64 1.98 1.52
C VAL A 184 8.66 2.81 0.69
N THR A 185 8.45 4.07 1.09
CA THR A 185 7.52 4.99 0.41
C THR A 185 7.73 6.43 0.89
N SER A 186 7.08 7.40 0.22
CA SER A 186 6.92 8.74 0.76
C SER A 186 6.11 8.70 2.06
N SER A 187 6.55 9.43 3.07
CA SER A 187 5.88 9.50 4.37
C SER A 187 4.47 10.07 4.26
N ARG A 188 4.27 11.13 3.45
CA ARG A 188 2.94 11.73 3.26
C ARG A 188 1.94 10.73 2.70
N HIS A 189 2.30 9.97 1.68
CA HIS A 189 1.42 8.97 1.08
C HIS A 189 1.06 7.84 2.06
N ALA A 190 2.05 7.37 2.82
CA ALA A 190 1.82 6.31 3.81
C ALA A 190 0.88 6.77 4.93
N LEU A 191 1.16 7.94 5.51
CA LEU A 191 0.37 8.48 6.62
C LEU A 191 -1.04 8.88 6.17
N ASN A 192 -1.19 9.42 4.95
CA ASN A 192 -2.49 9.78 4.42
C ASN A 192 -3.43 8.59 4.23
N GLY A 193 -2.91 7.42 4.03
CA GLY A 193 -3.69 6.17 4.01
C GLY A 193 -4.49 5.96 5.30
N TYR A 194 -3.97 6.42 6.43
CA TYR A 194 -4.64 6.36 7.73
C TYR A 194 -5.49 7.60 8.02
N GLN A 195 -4.97 8.80 7.71
CA GLN A 195 -5.59 10.07 8.08
C GLN A 195 -6.64 10.60 7.08
N LYS A 196 -6.73 10.00 5.87
CA LYS A 196 -7.78 10.28 4.88
C LYS A 196 -7.91 11.78 4.56
N SER A 197 -6.78 12.41 4.27
CA SER A 197 -6.69 13.84 3.97
C SER A 197 -7.21 14.76 5.07
N LYS A 198 -7.06 14.34 6.34
CA LYS A 198 -7.42 15.12 7.52
C LYS A 198 -6.20 15.41 8.37
N CYS A 199 -6.10 16.64 8.86
CA CYS A 199 -5.13 17.01 9.87
C CYS A 199 -5.35 16.19 11.15
N PHE A 200 -4.28 15.65 11.73
CA PHE A 200 -4.39 14.86 12.96
C PHE A 200 -4.95 15.65 14.14
N PHE A 201 -4.66 16.94 14.21
CA PHE A 201 -5.00 17.77 15.37
C PHE A 201 -6.34 18.51 15.26
N CYS A 202 -6.66 19.10 14.10
CA CYS A 202 -7.90 19.88 13.93
C CYS A 202 -8.94 19.23 13.01
N TYR A 203 -8.60 18.11 12.36
CA TYR A 203 -9.44 17.41 11.39
C TYR A 203 -9.80 18.21 10.12
N ASP A 204 -9.18 19.37 9.91
CA ASP A 204 -9.34 20.12 8.66
C ASP A 204 -8.71 19.36 7.48
N TYR A 205 -9.16 19.72 6.28
CA TYR A 205 -8.62 19.14 5.06
C TYR A 205 -7.14 19.48 4.88
N ILE A 206 -6.36 18.46 4.50
CA ILE A 206 -4.97 18.57 4.09
C ILE A 206 -4.73 17.82 2.77
N SER A 207 -3.78 18.28 1.98
CA SER A 207 -3.41 17.68 0.69
C SER A 207 -2.02 17.04 0.77
N ILE A 208 -1.83 15.96 0.04
CA ILE A 208 -0.51 15.35 -0.17
C ILE A 208 0.08 15.69 -1.54
N ILE A 209 -0.65 16.46 -2.35
CA ILE A 209 -0.24 16.89 -3.68
C ILE A 209 0.74 18.06 -3.52
N SER A 210 1.91 17.94 -4.14
CA SER A 210 2.92 19.00 -4.16
C SER A 210 2.32 20.30 -4.71
N ASN A 211 2.72 21.44 -4.14
CA ASN A 211 2.23 22.78 -4.49
C ASN A 211 0.77 23.09 -4.12
N SER A 212 0.09 22.21 -3.37
CA SER A 212 -1.21 22.56 -2.80
C SER A 212 -1.05 23.59 -1.69
N PRO A 213 -1.93 24.62 -1.59
CA PRO A 213 -1.94 25.55 -0.47
C PRO A 213 -2.25 24.88 0.88
N PHE A 214 -2.86 23.68 0.82
CA PHE A 214 -3.20 22.86 1.99
C PHE A 214 -2.23 21.70 2.19
N ILE A 215 -0.99 21.82 1.70
CA ILE A 215 -0.03 20.72 1.77
C ILE A 215 0.19 20.27 3.22
N ALA A 216 0.11 18.96 3.43
CA ALA A 216 0.35 18.35 4.73
C ALA A 216 1.82 18.42 5.13
N HIS A 217 2.06 18.71 6.40
CA HIS A 217 3.36 18.60 7.04
C HIS A 217 3.46 17.29 7.81
N VAL A 218 4.60 16.59 7.68
CA VAL A 218 4.89 15.43 8.52
C VAL A 218 5.43 15.93 9.84
N ASP A 219 4.72 15.64 10.92
CA ASP A 219 5.07 16.04 12.27
C ASP A 219 5.28 14.82 13.17
N HIS A 220 6.06 14.99 14.23
CA HIS A 220 6.22 13.99 15.28
C HIS A 220 5.16 14.21 16.36
N PHE A 221 4.34 13.20 16.63
CA PHE A 221 3.35 13.26 17.70
C PHE A 221 4.01 13.55 19.06
N PHE A 222 5.05 12.79 19.42
CA PHE A 222 5.95 13.13 20.52
C PHE A 222 7.16 13.90 19.99
N PRO A 223 7.42 15.11 20.50
CA PRO A 223 8.40 16.01 19.90
C PRO A 223 9.86 15.54 20.07
N HIS A 224 10.72 16.00 19.16
CA HIS A 224 12.16 15.72 19.20
C HIS A 224 12.87 16.17 20.47
N THR A 225 12.31 17.12 21.22
CA THR A 225 12.87 17.57 22.50
C THR A 225 12.96 16.47 23.55
N LEU A 226 12.27 15.36 23.32
CA LEU A 226 12.39 14.14 24.12
C LEU A 226 13.62 13.29 23.78
N LYS A 227 14.33 13.60 22.69
CA LYS A 227 15.60 12.94 22.35
C LYS A 227 16.62 13.24 23.44
N GLY A 228 17.29 12.19 23.95
CA GLY A 228 18.23 12.30 25.10
C GLY A 228 17.64 11.90 26.45
N LYS A 229 16.32 11.77 26.57
CA LYS A 229 15.65 11.09 27.69
C LYS A 229 15.43 9.61 27.33
N LYS A 230 15.09 8.76 28.27
CA LYS A 230 14.99 7.29 28.12
C LYS A 230 14.28 6.72 26.87
N PHE A 231 13.65 7.58 26.03
CA PHE A 231 12.90 7.23 24.82
C PHE A 231 13.61 7.53 23.49
N SER A 232 14.85 7.97 23.50
CA SER A 232 15.53 8.57 22.33
C SER A 232 15.69 7.67 21.10
N GLY A 233 15.71 6.36 21.25
CA GLY A 233 15.90 5.43 20.11
C GLY A 233 14.66 5.17 19.26
N TYR A 234 13.49 5.57 19.70
CA TYR A 234 12.20 5.17 19.09
C TYR A 234 11.39 6.32 18.48
N LEU A 235 11.77 7.58 18.73
CA LEU A 235 10.97 8.74 18.34
C LEU A 235 10.88 8.95 16.82
N ASP A 236 11.80 8.43 16.03
CA ASP A 236 11.78 8.51 14.56
C ASP A 236 11.01 7.32 13.92
N GLY A 237 10.31 6.53 14.71
CA GLY A 237 9.45 5.45 14.21
C GLY A 237 8.18 5.99 13.57
N VAL A 238 7.66 5.28 12.56
CA VAL A 238 6.43 5.64 11.86
C VAL A 238 5.22 5.81 12.78
N TRP A 239 5.19 5.10 13.90
CA TRP A 239 4.15 5.19 14.93
C TRP A 239 4.06 6.57 15.59
N ASN A 240 5.15 7.34 15.54
CA ASN A 240 5.23 8.71 16.09
C ASN A 240 5.02 9.80 15.04
N LEU A 241 4.63 9.45 13.81
CA LEU A 241 4.43 10.41 12.73
C LEU A 241 2.96 10.62 12.45
N VAL A 242 2.61 11.89 12.24
CA VAL A 242 1.27 12.31 11.82
C VAL A 242 1.36 13.35 10.71
N LEU A 243 0.29 13.49 9.95
CA LEU A 243 0.12 14.62 9.04
C LEU A 243 -0.65 15.73 9.73
N SER A 244 -0.14 16.94 9.65
CA SER A 244 -0.76 18.14 10.21
C SER A 244 -0.87 19.24 9.17
N CYS A 245 -1.84 20.12 9.30
CA CYS A 245 -1.87 21.37 8.55
C CYS A 245 -0.78 22.33 9.05
N LYS A 246 -0.47 23.34 8.26
CA LYS A 246 0.54 24.36 8.60
C LYS A 246 0.25 25.03 9.94
N GLU A 247 -1.01 25.40 10.18
CA GLU A 247 -1.42 26.09 11.40
C GLU A 247 -1.20 25.25 12.66
N CYS A 248 -1.63 23.97 12.63
CA CYS A 248 -1.41 23.07 13.77
C CYS A 248 0.07 22.72 13.98
N ASN A 249 0.87 22.65 12.91
CA ASN A 249 2.30 22.30 13.01
C ASN A 249 3.11 23.50 13.53
N SER A 250 3.01 24.66 12.86
CA SER A 250 3.90 25.82 13.05
C SER A 250 3.18 27.18 13.02
N GLY A 251 1.85 27.21 13.05
CA GLY A 251 1.07 28.45 13.20
C GLY A 251 1.22 29.06 14.59
N LYS A 252 0.67 30.26 14.80
CA LYS A 252 0.79 31.03 16.06
C LYS A 252 0.44 30.19 17.29
N ASP A 253 -0.61 29.39 17.21
CA ASP A 253 -1.10 28.50 18.28
C ASP A 253 -0.76 27.04 18.02
N GLY A 254 0.17 26.80 17.12
CA GLY A 254 0.57 25.44 16.71
C GLY A 254 1.25 24.65 17.82
N LYS A 255 1.35 23.36 17.60
CA LYS A 255 1.93 22.41 18.56
C LYS A 255 3.40 22.69 18.85
N PHE A 256 4.20 23.06 17.82
CA PHE A 256 5.65 23.19 17.92
C PHE A 256 6.28 21.94 18.59
N ALA A 257 7.09 22.14 19.61
CA ALA A 257 7.72 21.10 20.41
C ALA A 257 6.94 20.73 21.69
N LYS A 258 5.67 21.12 21.78
CA LYS A 258 4.82 20.80 22.96
C LYS A 258 4.45 19.32 22.97
N LEU A 259 4.25 18.78 24.16
CA LEU A 259 3.69 17.45 24.34
C LEU A 259 2.20 17.43 23.93
N PRO A 260 1.72 16.32 23.36
CA PRO A 260 0.29 16.11 23.14
C PRO A 260 -0.48 16.19 24.46
N THR A 261 -1.72 16.64 24.42
CA THR A 261 -2.62 16.54 25.57
C THR A 261 -3.00 15.10 25.83
N LEU A 262 -3.30 14.74 27.08
CA LEU A 262 -3.76 13.39 27.45
C LEU A 262 -4.97 12.95 26.62
N LYS A 263 -5.86 13.89 26.28
CA LYS A 263 -7.04 13.65 25.45
C LYS A 263 -6.73 13.16 24.03
N LEU A 264 -5.53 13.39 23.53
CA LEU A 264 -5.07 12.87 22.21
C LEU A 264 -4.37 11.50 22.31
N LEU A 265 -4.20 11.00 23.54
CA LEU A 265 -3.59 9.69 23.82
C LEU A 265 -4.62 8.58 24.05
N GLU A 266 -5.89 8.94 24.27
CA GLU A 266 -7.05 8.06 24.40
C GLU A 266 -7.68 7.79 23.04
#